data_d7746124d3a14440dbe66a9830288de6
#
_entry.id   d7746124d3a14440dbe66a9830288de6
#
_cell.length_a   1.000
_cell.length_b   1.000
_cell.length_c   1.000
_cell.angle_alpha   90.00
_cell.angle_beta   90.00
_cell.angle_gamma   90.00
#
_symmetry.space_group_name_H-M   'P 1'
#
loop_
_entity.id
_entity.type
_entity.pdbx_description
1 polymer ?
#
loop_
_entity_poly.entity_id
_entity_poly.type
_entity_poly.pdbx_seq_one_letter_code
_entity_poly.pdbx_strand_id
1 'polypeptide(L)'
;MKTLIVFNHPHEGSFCRAILEAVQHGLKESGQQSGLIHLDKDGFDPVMHAKDLKAFALAGKGFPEALDEVDPLVRKYKTKLEQTEHLVLIFPIWWMNMPAMMKGFIDKVIFPAIAYDMKGGLLKSRLPIKKVTVISTMNTPAEVYREHFNNALEGNLIKGTFRQIGIEEVEWVSLSMVKQAPQEERE
;
A
#
# COMPACT_ATOMS: atom_id res chain seq x y z
N MET A 1 16.55 -1.50 -9.32
CA MET A 1 15.50 -2.10 -8.48
C MET A 1 14.16 -1.84 -9.15
N LYS A 2 13.29 -2.84 -9.25
CA LYS A 2 11.99 -2.70 -9.91
C LYS A 2 10.97 -2.14 -8.92
N THR A 3 10.51 -0.92 -9.15
CA THR A 3 9.61 -0.20 -8.24
C THR A 3 8.15 -0.28 -8.72
N LEU A 4 7.22 -0.53 -7.80
CA LEU A 4 5.78 -0.42 -8.02
C LEU A 4 5.20 0.64 -7.09
N ILE A 5 4.49 1.61 -7.66
CA ILE A 5 3.79 2.64 -6.92
C ILE A 5 2.31 2.25 -6.85
N VAL A 6 1.74 2.23 -5.65
CA VAL A 6 0.30 2.12 -5.41
C VAL A 6 -0.20 3.45 -4.90
N PHE A 7 -1.07 4.08 -5.67
CA PHE A 7 -1.57 5.42 -5.43
C PHE A 7 -3.07 5.42 -5.18
N ASN A 8 -3.48 6.18 -4.15
CA ASN A 8 -4.88 6.43 -3.87
C ASN A 8 -5.13 7.90 -3.52
N HIS A 9 -5.81 8.58 -4.37
CA HIS A 9 -6.48 9.86 -4.11
C HIS A 9 -7.45 10.15 -5.26
N PRO A 10 -8.74 10.43 -5.00
CA PRO A 10 -9.74 10.62 -6.05
C PRO A 10 -9.62 11.99 -6.77
N HIS A 11 -8.97 12.98 -6.14
CA HIS A 11 -8.86 14.32 -6.68
C HIS A 11 -7.51 14.53 -7.38
N GLU A 12 -7.55 14.87 -8.67
CA GLU A 12 -6.35 15.07 -9.52
C GLU A 12 -5.50 16.26 -9.05
N GLY A 13 -6.09 17.33 -8.51
CA GLY A 13 -5.39 18.49 -7.96
C GLY A 13 -4.92 18.31 -6.51
N SER A 14 -4.80 17.06 -6.02
CA SER A 14 -4.36 16.81 -4.65
C SER A 14 -2.85 16.91 -4.49
N PHE A 15 -2.39 17.23 -3.28
CA PHE A 15 -0.97 17.19 -2.96
C PHE A 15 -0.37 15.77 -3.09
N CYS A 16 -1.14 14.73 -2.78
CA CYS A 16 -0.73 13.35 -3.06
C CYS A 16 -0.43 13.13 -4.55
N ARG A 17 -1.15 13.80 -5.46
CA ARG A 17 -0.88 13.71 -6.91
C ARG A 17 0.46 14.36 -7.26
N ALA A 18 0.77 15.53 -6.72
CA ALA A 18 2.06 16.17 -6.90
C ALA A 18 3.21 15.28 -6.38
N ILE A 19 3.02 14.63 -5.22
CA ILE A 19 3.98 13.65 -4.70
C ILE A 19 4.16 12.47 -5.67
N LEU A 20 3.08 11.94 -6.23
CA LEU A 20 3.18 10.86 -7.22
C LEU A 20 4.03 11.28 -8.42
N GLU A 21 3.80 12.47 -8.94
CA GLU A 21 4.55 13.01 -10.09
C GLU A 21 6.02 13.23 -9.76
N ALA A 22 6.33 13.77 -8.59
CA ALA A 22 7.70 13.94 -8.11
C ALA A 22 8.44 12.61 -7.95
N VAL A 23 7.79 11.61 -7.35
CA VAL A 23 8.36 10.25 -7.21
C VAL A 23 8.62 9.61 -8.57
N GLN A 24 7.66 9.71 -9.50
CA GLN A 24 7.82 9.17 -10.85
C GLN A 24 8.96 9.86 -11.62
N HIS A 25 9.07 11.18 -11.47
CA HIS A 25 10.15 11.96 -12.07
C HIS A 25 11.51 11.54 -11.52
N GLY A 26 11.69 11.50 -10.20
CA GLY A 26 12.94 11.11 -9.58
C GLY A 26 13.38 9.67 -9.92
N LEU A 27 12.43 8.71 -10.00
CA LEU A 27 12.71 7.35 -10.45
C LEU A 27 13.17 7.33 -11.90
N LYS A 28 12.55 8.12 -12.78
CA LYS A 28 12.93 8.22 -14.19
C LYS A 28 14.34 8.85 -14.36
N GLU A 29 14.64 9.92 -13.65
CA GLU A 29 15.95 10.57 -13.68
C GLU A 29 17.07 9.66 -13.18
N SER A 30 16.79 8.82 -12.19
CA SER A 30 17.73 7.80 -11.68
C SER A 30 17.82 6.55 -12.59
N GLY A 31 17.17 6.54 -13.75
CA GLY A 31 17.16 5.39 -14.66
C GLY A 31 16.40 4.17 -14.16
N GLN A 32 15.58 4.30 -13.11
CA GLN A 32 14.80 3.21 -12.56
C GLN A 32 13.46 3.05 -13.27
N GLN A 33 13.09 1.80 -13.56
CA GLN A 33 11.74 1.49 -14.06
C GLN A 33 10.74 1.47 -12.92
N SER A 34 9.58 2.12 -13.11
CA SER A 34 8.47 2.07 -12.18
C SER A 34 7.16 1.67 -12.84
N GLY A 35 6.39 0.84 -12.16
CA GLY A 35 4.99 0.56 -12.48
C GLY A 35 4.05 1.40 -11.61
N LEU A 36 2.81 1.58 -12.06
CA LEU A 36 1.77 2.27 -11.31
C LEU A 36 0.52 1.40 -11.20
N ILE A 37 -0.07 1.39 -10.00
CA ILE A 37 -1.45 1.02 -9.69
C ILE A 37 -2.12 2.30 -9.19
N HIS A 38 -3.15 2.76 -9.89
CA HIS A 38 -3.93 3.93 -9.50
C HIS A 38 -5.31 3.46 -9.09
N LEU A 39 -5.52 3.20 -7.79
CA LEU A 39 -6.71 2.51 -7.30
C LEU A 39 -8.02 3.16 -7.75
N ASP A 40 -8.10 4.49 -7.73
CA ASP A 40 -9.30 5.22 -8.15
C ASP A 40 -9.54 5.11 -9.66
N LYS A 41 -8.50 5.30 -10.49
CA LYS A 41 -8.63 5.23 -11.96
C LYS A 41 -8.87 3.81 -12.47
N ASP A 42 -8.30 2.82 -11.79
CA ASP A 42 -8.49 1.41 -12.11
C ASP A 42 -9.91 0.93 -11.74
N GLY A 43 -10.70 1.73 -11.00
CA GLY A 43 -12.02 1.35 -10.52
C GLY A 43 -11.96 0.18 -9.51
N PHE A 44 -10.92 0.15 -8.69
CA PHE A 44 -10.73 -0.92 -7.71
C PHE A 44 -11.85 -0.94 -6.68
N ASP A 45 -12.49 -2.10 -6.51
CA ASP A 45 -13.48 -2.32 -5.46
C ASP A 45 -12.78 -2.69 -4.13
N PRO A 46 -12.81 -1.78 -3.12
CA PRO A 46 -12.14 -2.02 -1.84
C PRO A 46 -12.90 -2.96 -0.90
N VAL A 47 -14.16 -3.27 -1.22
CA VAL A 47 -15.01 -4.05 -0.32
C VAL A 47 -14.67 -5.55 -0.41
N MET A 48 -14.45 -6.18 0.74
CA MET A 48 -14.28 -7.62 0.86
C MET A 48 -15.65 -8.29 0.76
N HIS A 49 -15.91 -9.02 -0.31
CA HIS A 49 -17.16 -9.75 -0.51
C HIS A 49 -17.07 -11.22 -0.07
N ALA A 50 -18.22 -11.89 0.03
CA ALA A 50 -18.28 -13.31 0.43
C ALA A 50 -17.42 -14.22 -0.45
N LYS A 51 -17.34 -13.95 -1.77
CA LYS A 51 -16.46 -14.67 -2.70
C LYS A 51 -14.98 -14.52 -2.36
N ASP A 52 -14.56 -13.30 -1.97
CA ASP A 52 -13.18 -13.01 -1.59
C ASP A 52 -12.81 -13.74 -0.30
N LEU A 53 -13.71 -13.76 0.69
CA LEU A 53 -13.53 -14.51 1.94
C LEU A 53 -13.44 -16.01 1.72
N LYS A 54 -14.24 -16.56 0.77
CA LYS A 54 -14.15 -17.97 0.39
C LYS A 54 -12.79 -18.28 -0.23
N ALA A 55 -12.32 -17.45 -1.16
CA ALA A 55 -11.01 -17.59 -1.78
C ALA A 55 -9.89 -17.47 -0.73
N PHE A 56 -9.99 -16.51 0.20
CA PHE A 56 -9.07 -16.35 1.33
C PHE A 56 -8.95 -17.64 2.16
N ALA A 57 -10.08 -18.21 2.57
CA ALA A 57 -10.11 -19.41 3.40
C ALA A 57 -9.52 -20.64 2.70
N LEU A 58 -9.75 -20.79 1.39
CA LEU A 58 -9.22 -21.89 0.58
C LEU A 58 -7.72 -21.72 0.31
N ALA A 59 -7.29 -20.53 -0.09
CA ALA A 59 -5.88 -20.23 -0.33
C ALA A 59 -5.04 -20.44 0.95
N GLY A 60 -5.55 -20.01 2.11
CA GLY A 60 -4.92 -20.23 3.41
C GLY A 60 -4.82 -21.70 3.82
N LYS A 61 -5.63 -22.58 3.23
CA LYS A 61 -5.57 -24.05 3.41
C LYS A 61 -4.70 -24.76 2.37
N GLY A 62 -4.03 -24.02 1.48
CA GLY A 62 -3.14 -24.58 0.48
C GLY A 62 -3.80 -24.90 -0.87
N PHE A 63 -4.96 -24.29 -1.17
CA PHE A 63 -5.64 -24.40 -2.46
C PHE A 63 -5.43 -23.11 -3.28
N PRO A 64 -4.26 -22.93 -3.93
CA PRO A 64 -3.94 -21.70 -4.66
C PRO A 64 -4.86 -21.44 -5.86
N GLU A 65 -5.50 -22.47 -6.42
CA GLU A 65 -6.52 -22.37 -7.48
C GLU A 65 -7.73 -21.53 -7.07
N ALA A 66 -7.97 -21.37 -5.76
CA ALA A 66 -9.01 -20.47 -5.26
C ALA A 66 -8.80 -19.01 -5.68
N LEU A 67 -7.56 -18.64 -6.05
CA LEU A 67 -7.23 -17.30 -6.57
C LEU A 67 -7.85 -17.04 -7.96
N ASP A 68 -8.28 -18.06 -8.67
CA ASP A 68 -9.00 -17.90 -9.95
C ASP A 68 -10.39 -17.27 -9.76
N GLU A 69 -10.95 -17.41 -8.57
CA GLU A 69 -12.26 -16.84 -8.18
C GLU A 69 -12.19 -15.37 -7.72
N VAL A 70 -10.99 -14.84 -7.43
CA VAL A 70 -10.85 -13.44 -7.01
C VAL A 70 -11.01 -12.49 -8.20
N ASP A 71 -11.27 -11.22 -7.88
CA ASP A 71 -11.43 -10.16 -8.87
C ASP A 71 -10.27 -10.15 -9.87
N PRO A 72 -10.54 -10.04 -11.19
CA PRO A 72 -9.50 -9.96 -12.23
C PRO A 72 -8.47 -8.86 -11.98
N LEU A 73 -8.88 -7.74 -11.38
CA LEU A 73 -7.97 -6.65 -11.05
C LEU A 73 -7.01 -7.03 -9.91
N VAL A 74 -7.47 -7.79 -8.92
CA VAL A 74 -6.62 -8.35 -7.85
C VAL A 74 -5.55 -9.28 -8.46
N ARG A 75 -5.92 -10.14 -9.43
CA ARG A 75 -4.95 -10.99 -10.14
C ARG A 75 -3.92 -10.18 -10.92
N LYS A 76 -4.36 -9.12 -11.60
CA LYS A 76 -3.45 -8.18 -12.30
C LYS A 76 -2.47 -7.52 -11.33
N TYR A 77 -2.93 -7.12 -10.15
CA TYR A 77 -2.07 -6.52 -9.13
C TYR A 77 -1.09 -7.53 -8.54
N LYS A 78 -1.52 -8.78 -8.31
CA LYS A 78 -0.64 -9.90 -7.94
C LYS A 78 0.53 -10.03 -8.90
N THR A 79 0.28 -10.09 -10.20
CA THR A 79 1.34 -10.20 -11.22
C THR A 79 2.34 -9.05 -11.16
N LYS A 80 1.86 -7.82 -10.89
CA LYS A 80 2.76 -6.67 -10.69
C LYS A 80 3.60 -6.80 -9.42
N LEU A 81 3.00 -7.23 -8.30
CA LEU A 81 3.70 -7.42 -7.03
C LEU A 81 4.79 -8.50 -7.10
N GLU A 82 4.53 -9.59 -7.80
CA GLU A 82 5.49 -10.70 -8.00
C GLU A 82 6.76 -10.28 -8.76
N GLN A 83 6.74 -9.11 -9.38
CA GLN A 83 7.89 -8.56 -10.10
C GLN A 83 8.51 -7.35 -9.39
N THR A 84 8.05 -7.02 -8.19
CA THR A 84 8.37 -5.78 -7.48
C THR A 84 9.39 -6.04 -6.38
N GLU A 85 10.48 -5.29 -6.37
CA GLU A 85 11.48 -5.31 -5.29
C GLU A 85 11.28 -4.14 -4.31
N HIS A 86 10.74 -3.00 -4.78
CA HIS A 86 10.43 -1.83 -3.97
C HIS A 86 8.97 -1.43 -4.16
N LEU A 87 8.17 -1.51 -3.11
CA LEU A 87 6.79 -1.08 -3.09
C LEU A 87 6.68 0.33 -2.50
N VAL A 88 6.06 1.25 -3.23
CA VAL A 88 5.79 2.62 -2.75
C VAL A 88 4.29 2.80 -2.62
N LEU A 89 3.81 3.18 -1.45
CA LEU A 89 2.41 3.48 -1.19
C LEU A 89 2.24 4.99 -1.01
N ILE A 90 1.33 5.63 -1.75
CA ILE A 90 1.08 7.08 -1.66
C ILE A 90 -0.41 7.30 -1.43
N PHE A 91 -0.77 7.91 -0.28
CA PHE A 91 -2.16 8.15 0.10
C PHE A 91 -2.30 9.22 1.19
N PRO A 92 -3.46 9.85 1.36
CA PRO A 92 -3.73 10.74 2.49
C PRO A 92 -4.11 9.94 3.74
N ILE A 93 -3.79 10.47 4.92
CA ILE A 93 -4.36 9.96 6.18
C ILE A 93 -5.73 10.59 6.38
N TRP A 94 -6.77 9.77 6.45
CA TRP A 94 -8.13 10.13 6.79
C TRP A 94 -8.55 9.43 8.09
N TRP A 95 -9.05 10.22 9.05
CA TRP A 95 -9.42 9.68 10.36
C TRP A 95 -8.34 8.78 10.97
N MET A 96 -7.11 9.31 11.02
CA MET A 96 -5.92 8.68 11.60
C MET A 96 -5.46 7.38 10.92
N ASN A 97 -6.04 7.00 9.78
CA ASN A 97 -5.70 5.78 9.06
C ASN A 97 -5.65 6.00 7.54
N MET A 98 -5.31 4.96 6.80
CA MET A 98 -5.40 4.97 5.34
C MET A 98 -6.86 5.06 4.88
N PRO A 99 -7.16 5.63 3.68
CA PRO A 99 -8.48 5.63 3.10
C PRO A 99 -9.01 4.21 2.85
N ALA A 100 -10.34 4.06 2.80
CA ALA A 100 -11.00 2.77 2.54
C ALA A 100 -10.47 2.06 1.28
N MET A 101 -10.19 2.80 0.22
CA MET A 101 -9.63 2.28 -1.02
C MET A 101 -8.26 1.62 -0.81
N MET A 102 -7.35 2.30 -0.10
CA MET A 102 -6.03 1.76 0.23
C MET A 102 -6.14 0.59 1.22
N LYS A 103 -7.05 0.70 2.21
CA LYS A 103 -7.29 -0.40 3.14
C LYS A 103 -7.81 -1.65 2.42
N GLY A 104 -8.75 -1.47 1.48
CA GLY A 104 -9.24 -2.57 0.65
C GLY A 104 -8.15 -3.20 -0.23
N PHE A 105 -7.20 -2.40 -0.74
CA PHE A 105 -6.01 -2.93 -1.41
C PHE A 105 -5.21 -3.84 -0.47
N ILE A 106 -4.95 -3.41 0.75
CA ILE A 106 -4.26 -4.25 1.75
C ILE A 106 -5.07 -5.52 2.01
N ASP A 107 -6.37 -5.43 2.24
CA ASP A 107 -7.22 -6.57 2.60
C ASP A 107 -7.36 -7.61 1.47
N LYS A 108 -7.43 -7.15 0.21
CA LYS A 108 -7.71 -8.01 -0.95
C LYS A 108 -6.46 -8.46 -1.71
N VAL A 109 -5.33 -7.74 -1.57
CA VAL A 109 -4.11 -8.00 -2.35
C VAL A 109 -2.97 -8.51 -1.48
N ILE A 110 -2.85 -8.06 -0.22
CA ILE A 110 -1.92 -8.68 0.75
C ILE A 110 -2.60 -9.93 1.36
N PHE A 111 -2.77 -10.93 0.54
CA PHE A 111 -3.66 -12.05 0.68
C PHE A 111 -2.87 -13.37 0.79
N PRO A 112 -3.35 -14.42 1.48
CA PRO A 112 -2.72 -15.73 1.45
C PRO A 112 -2.52 -16.25 0.03
N ALA A 113 -1.42 -16.94 -0.22
CA ALA A 113 -0.98 -17.43 -1.53
C ALA A 113 -0.70 -16.35 -2.59
N ILE A 114 -0.99 -15.07 -2.31
CA ILE A 114 -0.52 -13.92 -3.10
C ILE A 114 0.73 -13.34 -2.44
N ALA A 115 0.57 -12.77 -1.25
CA ALA A 115 1.61 -12.01 -0.58
C ALA A 115 2.36 -12.82 0.47
N TYR A 116 1.74 -13.82 1.06
CA TYR A 116 2.36 -14.63 2.12
C TYR A 116 1.82 -16.06 2.19
N ASP A 117 2.59 -16.91 2.86
CA ASP A 117 2.20 -18.24 3.33
C ASP A 117 2.27 -18.30 4.85
N MET A 118 1.54 -19.24 5.44
CA MET A 118 1.70 -19.61 6.84
C MET A 118 2.64 -20.83 6.95
N LYS A 119 3.78 -20.66 7.62
CA LYS A 119 4.75 -21.73 7.84
C LYS A 119 5.13 -21.80 9.33
N GLY A 120 4.83 -22.91 9.98
CA GLY A 120 5.14 -23.09 11.40
C GLY A 120 4.45 -22.06 12.32
N GLY A 121 3.25 -21.62 11.99
CA GLY A 121 2.50 -20.60 12.75
C GLY A 121 2.93 -19.16 12.49
N LEU A 122 3.91 -18.93 11.62
CA LEU A 122 4.39 -17.60 11.24
C LEU A 122 4.01 -17.27 9.79
N LEU A 123 3.69 -16.00 9.54
CA LEU A 123 3.50 -15.49 8.19
C LEU A 123 4.88 -15.27 7.53
N LYS A 124 5.01 -15.69 6.27
CA LYS A 124 6.22 -15.48 5.48
C LYS A 124 5.87 -14.92 4.12
N SER A 125 6.51 -13.82 3.74
CA SER A 125 6.32 -13.22 2.43
C SER A 125 6.67 -14.19 1.30
N ARG A 126 5.83 -14.18 0.27
CA ARG A 126 6.06 -14.81 -1.05
C ARG A 126 6.61 -13.82 -2.06
N LEU A 127 6.47 -12.52 -1.77
CA LEU A 127 6.82 -11.45 -2.69
C LEU A 127 8.32 -11.15 -2.63
N PRO A 128 8.95 -10.80 -3.76
CA PRO A 128 10.36 -10.44 -3.81
C PRO A 128 10.63 -9.02 -3.28
N ILE A 129 9.66 -8.43 -2.58
CA ILE A 129 9.73 -7.06 -2.05
C ILE A 129 10.78 -7.03 -0.93
N LYS A 130 11.80 -6.19 -1.12
CA LYS A 130 12.89 -5.95 -0.17
C LYS A 130 12.63 -4.71 0.67
N LYS A 131 12.00 -3.68 0.06
CA LYS A 131 11.71 -2.39 0.69
C LYS A 131 10.27 -1.96 0.44
N VAL A 132 9.65 -1.36 1.46
CA VAL A 132 8.39 -0.62 1.34
C VAL A 132 8.63 0.83 1.77
N THR A 133 8.20 1.78 0.94
CA THR A 133 8.15 3.19 1.32
C THR A 133 6.70 3.65 1.36
N VAL A 134 6.25 4.09 2.51
CA VAL A 134 4.93 4.70 2.69
C VAL A 134 5.09 6.21 2.67
N ILE A 135 4.39 6.90 1.79
CA ILE A 135 4.36 8.37 1.75
C ILE A 135 2.92 8.81 2.00
N SER A 136 2.71 9.51 3.08
CA SER A 136 1.37 9.94 3.46
C SER A 136 1.28 11.43 3.75
N THR A 137 0.12 12.02 3.49
CA THR A 137 -0.19 13.41 3.80
C THR A 137 -1.24 13.48 4.89
N MET A 138 -1.15 14.47 5.78
CA MET A 138 -2.17 14.72 6.79
C MET A 138 -2.20 16.21 7.18
N ASN A 139 -3.31 16.64 7.79
CA ASN A 139 -3.42 17.99 8.38
C ASN A 139 -3.16 17.99 9.89
N THR A 140 -3.14 16.83 10.52
CA THR A 140 -2.79 16.68 11.93
C THR A 140 -1.30 16.94 12.13
N PRO A 141 -0.88 17.70 13.15
CA PRO A 141 0.53 17.82 13.50
C PRO A 141 1.14 16.45 13.81
N ALA A 142 2.38 16.22 13.36
CA ALA A 142 3.04 14.91 13.50
C ALA A 142 3.16 14.47 14.96
N GLU A 143 3.42 15.40 15.88
CA GLU A 143 3.51 15.15 17.31
C GLU A 143 2.16 14.68 17.88
N VAL A 144 1.07 15.40 17.56
CA VAL A 144 -0.29 15.02 17.97
C VAL A 144 -0.65 13.63 17.45
N TYR A 145 -0.29 13.33 16.20
CA TYR A 145 -0.55 12.01 15.62
C TYR A 145 0.19 10.89 16.38
N ARG A 146 1.44 11.14 16.76
CA ARG A 146 2.22 10.16 17.53
C ARG A 146 1.73 10.00 18.96
N GLU A 147 1.51 11.10 19.68
CA GLU A 147 1.27 11.07 21.11
C GLU A 147 -0.19 10.80 21.49
N HIS A 148 -1.14 11.44 20.79
CA HIS A 148 -2.55 11.28 21.12
C HIS A 148 -3.24 10.18 20.32
N PHE A 149 -2.74 9.83 19.12
CA PHE A 149 -3.32 8.78 18.28
C PHE A 149 -2.42 7.55 18.14
N ASN A 150 -1.45 7.38 19.06
CA ASN A 150 -0.58 6.20 19.18
C ASN A 150 0.11 5.80 17.87
N ASN A 151 0.42 6.78 16.99
CA ASN A 151 1.06 6.51 15.71
C ASN A 151 0.35 5.38 14.92
N ALA A 152 -0.96 5.49 14.78
CA ALA A 152 -1.85 4.40 14.36
C ALA A 152 -1.40 3.68 13.07
N LEU A 153 -0.89 4.43 12.07
CA LEU A 153 -0.44 3.83 10.81
C LEU A 153 0.78 2.93 11.00
N GLU A 154 1.70 3.27 11.90
CA GLU A 154 2.83 2.41 12.22
C GLU A 154 2.39 1.07 12.80
N GLY A 155 1.43 1.09 13.72
CA GLY A 155 0.86 -0.12 14.29
C GLY A 155 0.15 -0.99 13.26
N ASN A 156 -0.71 -0.38 12.45
CA ASN A 156 -1.59 -1.09 11.52
C ASN A 156 -0.89 -1.55 10.25
N LEU A 157 -0.23 -0.62 9.55
CA LEU A 157 0.33 -0.90 8.22
C LEU A 157 1.76 -1.40 8.30
N ILE A 158 2.62 -0.72 9.04
CA ILE A 158 4.05 -1.04 9.06
C ILE A 158 4.29 -2.34 9.84
N LYS A 159 3.91 -2.38 11.10
CA LYS A 159 4.10 -3.54 11.98
C LYS A 159 3.09 -4.64 11.70
N GLY A 160 1.80 -4.27 11.69
CA GLY A 160 0.67 -5.21 11.59
C GLY A 160 0.42 -5.78 10.18
N THR A 161 1.07 -5.26 9.15
CA THR A 161 0.97 -5.79 7.79
C THR A 161 2.34 -6.21 7.27
N PHE A 162 3.22 -5.28 6.93
CA PHE A 162 4.45 -5.61 6.21
C PHE A 162 5.46 -6.36 7.07
N ARG A 163 5.79 -5.89 8.26
CA ARG A 163 6.71 -6.60 9.15
C ARG A 163 6.16 -7.94 9.61
N GLN A 164 4.84 -8.02 9.83
CA GLN A 164 4.19 -9.28 10.20
C GLN A 164 4.38 -10.38 9.15
N ILE A 165 4.44 -10.04 7.87
CA ILE A 165 4.72 -11.01 6.78
C ILE A 165 6.21 -11.14 6.47
N GLY A 166 7.11 -10.51 7.24
CA GLY A 166 8.56 -10.64 7.11
C GLY A 166 9.23 -9.64 6.16
N ILE A 167 8.58 -8.52 5.83
CA ILE A 167 9.22 -7.40 5.11
C ILE A 167 9.69 -6.39 6.16
N GLU A 168 10.99 -6.42 6.49
CA GLU A 168 11.56 -5.63 7.61
C GLU A 168 11.88 -4.19 7.22
N GLU A 169 12.36 -3.95 5.98
CA GLU A 169 12.73 -2.62 5.51
C GLU A 169 11.48 -1.84 5.10
N VAL A 170 10.87 -1.16 6.07
CA VAL A 170 9.70 -0.31 5.87
C VAL A 170 10.01 1.10 6.36
N GLU A 171 10.01 2.05 5.43
CA GLU A 171 10.20 3.48 5.68
C GLU A 171 8.86 4.21 5.58
N TRP A 172 8.62 5.15 6.47
CA TRP A 172 7.43 6.01 6.41
C TRP A 172 7.80 7.48 6.40
N VAL A 173 7.46 8.15 5.30
CA VAL A 173 7.55 9.59 5.11
C VAL A 173 6.18 10.20 5.34
N SER A 174 6.04 10.95 6.42
CA SER A 174 4.79 11.61 6.79
C SER A 174 4.89 13.12 6.55
N LEU A 175 4.07 13.63 5.65
CA LEU A 175 3.94 15.06 5.38
C LEU A 175 2.72 15.58 6.14
N SER A 176 2.99 16.24 7.27
CA SER A 176 1.97 16.79 8.17
C SER A 176 1.64 18.25 7.85
N MET A 177 0.51 18.75 8.35
CA MET A 177 0.10 20.15 8.25
C MET A 177 0.01 20.69 6.81
N VAL A 178 -0.27 19.84 5.83
CA VAL A 178 -0.17 20.20 4.39
C VAL A 178 -1.05 21.36 3.96
N LYS A 179 -2.17 21.62 4.64
CA LYS A 179 -3.02 22.82 4.34
C LYS A 179 -2.42 24.11 4.86
N GLN A 180 -1.62 24.03 5.92
CA GLN A 180 -1.00 25.17 6.59
C GLN A 180 0.40 25.46 6.06
N ALA A 181 1.05 24.50 5.41
CA ALA A 181 2.37 24.68 4.83
C ALA A 181 2.34 25.76 3.73
N PRO A 182 3.26 26.72 3.73
CA PRO A 182 3.43 27.67 2.63
C PRO A 182 3.64 26.96 1.30
N GLN A 183 3.32 27.62 0.19
CA GLN A 183 3.50 27.00 -1.14
C GLN A 183 4.95 26.62 -1.41
N GLU A 184 5.91 27.43 -0.94
CA GLU A 184 7.33 27.18 -1.06
C GLU A 184 7.82 25.91 -0.34
N GLU A 185 7.12 25.47 0.71
CA GLU A 185 7.40 24.20 1.41
C GLU A 185 6.70 22.99 0.77
N ARG A 186 5.83 23.23 -0.21
CA ARG A 186 5.09 22.19 -0.91
C ARG A 186 5.68 21.85 -2.28
N GLU A 187 6.59 22.68 -2.78
CA GLU A 187 7.37 22.49 -4.02
C GLU A 187 8.71 21.80 -3.74
#